data_d5e5ec2915933f0979393df08feeda39
#
_entry.id   d5e5ec2915933f0979393df08feeda39
#
_cell.length_a   1.000
_cell.length_b   1.000
_cell.length_c   1.000
_cell.angle_alpha   90.00
_cell.angle_beta   90.00
_cell.angle_gamma   90.00
#
_symmetry.space_group_name_H-M   'P 1'
#
loop_
_entity.id
_entity.type
_entity.pdbx_description
1 polymer ?
#
loop_
_entity_poly.entity_id
_entity_poly.type
_entity_poly.pdbx_seq_one_letter_code
_entity_poly.pdbx_strand_id
1 'polypeptide(L)'
;MKQLTIPAFISALFGVTEPAIYGITLPMRTPFIMTCVAGAIQGAFLGFFNTTAYTMGGMGLFAIPSYFTPKHVPAGANTDVNNVWYFFIAILMSFVLGFVLTQLTKIPYLYGGPDVKPVSGDKAAEPIAELKELKQEIIASPMIGQVVKLENVPDEVFASGAMGKGIAIDPADGTVVAPAAGEITLVFPTGHAIGMRTENGAEILIHVGMDTVSLEGNGFNTLVKVGDKVQAGQKLLEFDLDTIRKANLPVISPIIVTNSSDYEDVLTTQETQITTGDYLLTTLA
;
A
#
# COMPACT_ATOMS: atom_id res chain seq x y z
N MET A 1 -3.15 -6.98 15.26
CA MET A 1 -2.69 -8.24 14.68
C MET A 1 -3.69 -9.39 14.81
N LYS A 2 -4.21 -9.75 15.98
CA LYS A 2 -5.15 -10.89 16.11
C LYS A 2 -6.37 -10.80 15.18
N GLN A 3 -6.85 -9.59 14.88
CA GLN A 3 -8.01 -9.38 14.01
C GLN A 3 -7.72 -9.67 12.53
N LEU A 4 -6.47 -9.46 12.07
CA LEU A 4 -6.05 -9.71 10.68
C LEU A 4 -5.57 -11.16 10.47
N THR A 5 -4.99 -11.78 11.49
CA THR A 5 -4.35 -13.11 11.36
C THR A 5 -5.36 -14.21 11.06
N ILE A 6 -6.53 -14.19 11.71
CA ILE A 6 -7.56 -15.23 11.51
C ILE A 6 -8.18 -15.16 10.11
N PRO A 7 -8.65 -14.00 9.61
CA PRO A 7 -9.14 -13.88 8.23
C PRO A 7 -8.08 -14.26 7.19
N ALA A 8 -6.83 -13.81 7.36
CA ALA A 8 -5.74 -14.11 6.46
C ALA A 8 -5.40 -15.62 6.44
N PHE A 9 -5.44 -16.29 7.59
CA PHE A 9 -5.25 -17.74 7.68
C PHE A 9 -6.37 -18.50 6.96
N ILE A 10 -7.63 -18.13 7.20
CA ILE A 10 -8.78 -18.75 6.54
C ILE A 10 -8.68 -18.55 5.02
N SER A 11 -8.41 -17.34 4.58
CA SER A 11 -8.26 -16.99 3.16
C SER A 11 -7.16 -17.84 2.49
N ALA A 12 -6.00 -17.98 3.15
CA ALA A 12 -4.88 -18.79 2.65
C ALA A 12 -5.22 -20.28 2.51
N LEU A 13 -6.08 -20.85 3.39
CA LEU A 13 -6.55 -22.23 3.29
C LEU A 13 -7.32 -22.47 1.97
N PHE A 14 -8.02 -21.46 1.47
CA PHE A 14 -8.76 -21.52 0.21
C PHE A 14 -7.94 -21.07 -1.01
N GLY A 15 -6.63 -20.78 -0.81
CA GLY A 15 -5.70 -20.46 -1.87
C GLY A 15 -5.56 -18.96 -2.16
N VAL A 16 -6.26 -18.10 -1.44
CA VAL A 16 -6.10 -16.64 -1.49
C VAL A 16 -5.04 -16.26 -0.46
N THR A 17 -3.78 -16.21 -0.89
CA THR A 17 -2.62 -16.05 -0.01
C THR A 17 -2.18 -14.59 0.15
N GLU A 18 -2.67 -13.68 -0.70
CA GLU A 18 -2.29 -12.28 -0.73
C GLU A 18 -2.44 -11.57 0.64
N PRO A 19 -3.56 -11.72 1.38
CA PRO A 19 -3.70 -11.07 2.69
C PRO A 19 -2.68 -11.58 3.71
N ALA A 20 -2.30 -12.87 3.64
CA ALA A 20 -1.28 -13.45 4.51
C ALA A 20 0.13 -13.00 4.13
N ILE A 21 0.42 -12.94 2.83
CA ILE A 21 1.73 -12.57 2.31
C ILE A 21 1.97 -11.07 2.52
N TYR A 22 1.15 -10.23 1.93
CA TYR A 22 1.37 -8.77 1.92
C TYR A 22 1.00 -8.11 3.23
N GLY A 23 -0.05 -8.60 3.93
CA GLY A 23 -0.50 -8.03 5.19
C GLY A 23 0.28 -8.49 6.43
N ILE A 24 0.97 -9.64 6.38
CA ILE A 24 1.61 -10.23 7.58
C ILE A 24 3.07 -10.61 7.33
N THR A 25 3.34 -11.54 6.39
CA THR A 25 4.67 -12.17 6.33
C THR A 25 5.71 -11.32 5.63
N LEU A 26 5.36 -10.64 4.54
CA LEU A 26 6.29 -9.80 3.77
C LEU A 26 6.74 -8.56 4.54
N PRO A 27 5.88 -7.79 5.23
CA PRO A 27 6.30 -6.67 6.07
C PRO A 27 7.26 -7.08 7.18
N MET A 28 7.06 -8.27 7.76
CA MET A 28 7.96 -8.80 8.79
C MET A 28 9.27 -9.37 8.25
N ARG A 29 9.43 -9.54 6.94
CA ARG A 29 10.59 -10.12 6.23
C ARG A 29 10.99 -11.51 6.71
N THR A 30 11.33 -11.68 8.00
CA THR A 30 11.78 -12.96 8.57
C THR A 30 10.78 -14.10 8.39
N PRO A 31 9.48 -13.98 8.76
CA PRO A 31 8.51 -15.02 8.48
C PRO A 31 8.36 -15.33 6.98
N PHE A 32 8.46 -14.31 6.12
CA PHE A 32 8.41 -14.51 4.67
C PHE A 32 9.56 -15.39 4.17
N ILE A 33 10.81 -15.09 4.59
CA ILE A 33 11.98 -15.90 4.22
C ILE A 33 11.83 -17.34 4.75
N MET A 34 11.34 -17.52 5.99
CA MET A 34 11.15 -18.85 6.58
C MET A 34 10.09 -19.67 5.84
N THR A 35 9.00 -19.04 5.38
CA THR A 35 7.99 -19.72 4.56
C THR A 35 8.54 -20.11 3.19
N CYS A 36 9.40 -19.29 2.58
CA CYS A 36 10.10 -19.65 1.33
C CYS A 36 11.01 -20.85 1.52
N VAL A 37 11.78 -20.92 2.62
CA VAL A 37 12.65 -22.06 2.96
C VAL A 37 11.81 -23.32 3.16
N ALA A 38 10.73 -23.25 3.95
CA ALA A 38 9.83 -24.38 4.18
C ALA A 38 9.21 -24.88 2.86
N GLY A 39 8.78 -23.95 1.99
CA GLY A 39 8.23 -24.25 0.67
C GLY A 39 9.24 -24.92 -0.28
N ALA A 40 10.50 -24.49 -0.25
CA ALA A 40 11.57 -25.09 -1.04
C ALA A 40 11.83 -26.55 -0.62
N ILE A 41 11.87 -26.83 0.70
CA ILE A 41 12.03 -28.19 1.24
C ILE A 41 10.82 -29.06 0.86
N GLN A 42 9.60 -28.52 0.98
CA GLN A 42 8.38 -29.21 0.57
C GLN A 42 8.39 -29.54 -0.93
N GLY A 43 8.79 -28.59 -1.77
CA GLY A 43 8.88 -28.79 -3.21
C GLY A 43 9.90 -29.86 -3.58
N ALA A 44 11.07 -29.89 -2.91
CA ALA A 44 12.09 -30.93 -3.08
C ALA A 44 11.55 -32.32 -2.69
N PHE A 45 10.80 -32.41 -1.58
CA PHE A 45 10.16 -33.65 -1.15
C PHE A 45 9.16 -34.16 -2.19
N LEU A 46 8.25 -33.30 -2.67
CA LEU A 46 7.27 -33.68 -3.70
C LEU A 46 7.93 -34.10 -5.00
N GLY A 47 9.01 -33.40 -5.39
CA GLY A 47 9.80 -33.76 -6.58
C GLY A 47 10.51 -35.10 -6.42
N PHE A 48 11.08 -35.39 -5.24
CA PHE A 48 11.75 -36.69 -4.97
C PHE A 48 10.80 -37.88 -5.08
N PHE A 49 9.58 -37.75 -4.57
CA PHE A 49 8.55 -38.79 -4.67
C PHE A 49 7.76 -38.75 -5.99
N ASN A 50 8.14 -37.89 -6.93
CA ASN A 50 7.49 -37.70 -8.22
C ASN A 50 5.98 -37.50 -8.11
N THR A 51 5.55 -36.73 -7.10
CA THR A 51 4.14 -36.48 -6.79
C THR A 51 3.49 -35.70 -7.92
N THR A 52 2.39 -36.21 -8.44
CA THR A 52 1.73 -35.69 -9.64
C THR A 52 0.32 -35.19 -9.33
N ALA A 53 -0.01 -33.99 -9.80
CA ALA A 53 -1.39 -33.52 -9.89
C ALA A 53 -1.99 -33.97 -11.23
N TYR A 54 -3.04 -34.77 -11.21
CA TYR A 54 -3.62 -35.36 -12.41
C TYR A 54 -4.62 -34.46 -13.13
N THR A 55 -5.08 -33.44 -12.47
CA THR A 55 -5.99 -32.43 -13.03
C THR A 55 -5.53 -31.03 -12.67
N MET A 56 -5.86 -30.05 -13.49
CA MET A 56 -5.77 -28.66 -13.07
C MET A 56 -6.86 -28.43 -12.02
N GLY A 57 -6.47 -28.45 -10.74
CA GLY A 57 -7.35 -28.25 -9.61
C GLY A 57 -7.41 -26.78 -9.16
N GLY A 58 -8.30 -26.53 -8.20
CA GLY A 58 -8.34 -25.27 -7.49
C GLY A 58 -7.07 -25.02 -6.67
N MET A 59 -7.00 -23.87 -6.03
CA MET A 59 -5.93 -23.52 -5.10
C MET A 59 -6.30 -23.91 -3.65
N GLY A 60 -5.32 -24.00 -2.77
CA GLY A 60 -5.52 -24.33 -1.37
C GLY A 60 -6.15 -25.72 -1.17
N LEU A 61 -7.14 -25.82 -0.31
CA LEU A 61 -7.83 -27.10 -0.03
C LEU A 61 -8.51 -27.71 -1.25
N PHE A 62 -8.91 -26.91 -2.22
CA PHE A 62 -9.53 -27.36 -3.45
C PHE A 62 -8.56 -28.06 -4.41
N ALA A 63 -7.25 -28.00 -4.16
CA ALA A 63 -6.26 -28.74 -4.93
C ALA A 63 -6.19 -30.22 -4.54
N ILE A 64 -6.67 -30.61 -3.36
CA ILE A 64 -6.57 -31.98 -2.82
C ILE A 64 -7.11 -33.04 -3.80
N PRO A 65 -8.30 -32.84 -4.42
CA PRO A 65 -8.84 -33.85 -5.36
C PRO A 65 -7.93 -34.14 -6.54
N SER A 66 -7.08 -33.19 -6.93
CA SER A 66 -6.16 -33.33 -8.08
C SER A 66 -5.06 -34.34 -7.86
N TYR A 67 -4.79 -34.74 -6.63
CA TYR A 67 -3.73 -35.70 -6.26
C TYR A 67 -4.21 -37.16 -6.08
N PHE A 68 -5.52 -37.39 -6.17
CA PHE A 68 -6.05 -38.75 -6.17
C PHE A 68 -5.79 -39.41 -7.53
N THR A 69 -5.16 -40.61 -7.52
CA THR A 69 -4.82 -41.35 -8.73
C THR A 69 -6.09 -41.76 -9.47
N PRO A 70 -6.31 -41.31 -10.72
CA PRO A 70 -7.48 -41.66 -11.49
C PRO A 70 -7.39 -43.12 -11.99
N LYS A 71 -8.53 -43.71 -12.40
CA LYS A 71 -8.56 -45.05 -12.96
C LYS A 71 -7.74 -45.18 -14.28
N HIS A 72 -7.67 -44.08 -15.04
CA HIS A 72 -6.86 -44.01 -16.26
C HIS A 72 -5.82 -42.89 -16.04
N VAL A 73 -4.58 -43.30 -15.83
CA VAL A 73 -3.45 -42.40 -15.63
C VAL A 73 -2.89 -41.97 -16.99
N PRO A 74 -2.68 -40.68 -17.25
CA PRO A 74 -2.04 -40.20 -18.46
C PRO A 74 -0.63 -40.81 -18.63
N ALA A 75 -0.23 -41.05 -19.88
CA ALA A 75 1.09 -41.60 -20.19
C ALA A 75 2.21 -40.69 -19.60
N GLY A 76 3.12 -41.30 -18.85
CA GLY A 76 4.23 -40.59 -18.18
C GLY A 76 3.92 -39.98 -16.83
N ALA A 77 2.67 -40.06 -16.34
CA ALA A 77 2.34 -39.63 -14.98
C ALA A 77 2.62 -40.72 -13.95
N ASN A 78 2.82 -40.35 -12.69
CA ASN A 78 3.00 -41.28 -11.58
C ASN A 78 1.75 -42.15 -11.39
N THR A 79 1.94 -43.47 -11.30
CA THR A 79 0.86 -44.44 -11.06
C THR A 79 0.77 -44.89 -9.62
N ASP A 80 1.59 -44.33 -8.72
CA ASP A 80 1.62 -44.72 -7.32
C ASP A 80 0.32 -44.31 -6.60
N VAL A 81 -0.35 -45.29 -6.01
CA VAL A 81 -1.55 -45.09 -5.22
C VAL A 81 -1.28 -44.27 -3.96
N ASN A 82 -0.03 -44.18 -3.54
CA ASN A 82 0.40 -43.36 -2.40
C ASN A 82 0.59 -41.87 -2.74
N ASN A 83 0.39 -41.46 -4.00
CA ASN A 83 0.58 -40.10 -4.48
C ASN A 83 -0.10 -39.04 -3.59
N VAL A 84 -1.34 -39.28 -3.21
CA VAL A 84 -2.10 -38.39 -2.33
C VAL A 84 -1.50 -38.31 -0.90
N TRP A 85 -0.95 -39.45 -0.42
CA TRP A 85 -0.33 -39.46 0.92
C TRP A 85 0.97 -38.66 0.95
N TYR A 86 1.78 -38.71 -0.10
CA TYR A 86 2.97 -37.86 -0.21
C TYR A 86 2.59 -36.39 -0.19
N PHE A 87 1.48 -36.00 -0.82
CA PHE A 87 0.96 -34.66 -0.79
C PHE A 87 0.55 -34.25 0.64
N PHE A 88 -0.20 -35.09 1.38
CA PHE A 88 -0.56 -34.79 2.76
C PHE A 88 0.66 -34.72 3.71
N ILE A 89 1.65 -35.59 3.54
CA ILE A 89 2.90 -35.56 4.29
C ILE A 89 3.63 -34.23 4.02
N ALA A 90 3.68 -33.81 2.77
CA ALA A 90 4.31 -32.56 2.37
C ALA A 90 3.62 -31.32 3.01
N ILE A 91 2.28 -31.29 3.03
CA ILE A 91 1.53 -30.23 3.74
C ILE A 91 1.87 -30.19 5.21
N LEU A 92 1.81 -31.35 5.89
CA LEU A 92 2.10 -31.45 7.32
C LEU A 92 3.55 -31.03 7.61
N MET A 93 4.50 -31.50 6.79
CA MET A 93 5.92 -31.14 6.89
C MET A 93 6.11 -29.64 6.71
N SER A 94 5.48 -29.01 5.72
CA SER A 94 5.57 -27.57 5.49
C SER A 94 5.00 -26.77 6.68
N PHE A 95 3.88 -27.21 7.22
CA PHE A 95 3.28 -26.59 8.39
C PHE A 95 4.20 -26.66 9.62
N VAL A 96 4.74 -27.84 9.92
CA VAL A 96 5.65 -28.05 11.05
C VAL A 96 6.96 -27.29 10.86
N LEU A 97 7.58 -27.36 9.66
CA LEU A 97 8.79 -26.64 9.36
C LEU A 97 8.58 -25.12 9.44
N GLY A 98 7.51 -24.60 8.84
CA GLY A 98 7.19 -23.17 8.89
C GLY A 98 6.98 -22.69 10.33
N PHE A 99 6.28 -23.47 11.15
CA PHE A 99 6.09 -23.18 12.58
C PHE A 99 7.42 -23.20 13.34
N VAL A 100 8.21 -24.26 13.21
CA VAL A 100 9.50 -24.40 13.92
C VAL A 100 10.49 -23.32 13.50
N LEU A 101 10.64 -23.09 12.20
CA LEU A 101 11.57 -22.08 11.68
C LEU A 101 11.19 -20.66 12.14
N THR A 102 9.88 -20.35 12.20
CA THR A 102 9.42 -19.06 12.72
C THR A 102 9.66 -18.92 14.22
N GLN A 103 9.54 -20.00 15.01
CA GLN A 103 9.86 -19.96 16.45
C GLN A 103 11.34 -19.79 16.73
N LEU A 104 12.20 -20.34 15.89
CA LEU A 104 13.66 -20.21 16.01
C LEU A 104 14.20 -18.81 15.62
N THR A 105 13.37 -18.00 14.99
CA THR A 105 13.74 -16.66 14.53
C THR A 105 13.09 -15.58 15.41
N LYS A 106 13.82 -14.48 15.64
CA LYS A 106 13.24 -13.30 16.27
C LYS A 106 12.29 -12.63 15.28
N ILE A 107 10.98 -12.72 15.52
CA ILE A 107 9.98 -12.02 14.73
C ILE A 107 9.90 -10.59 15.24
N PRO A 108 10.14 -9.57 14.40
CA PRO A 108 9.92 -8.18 14.80
C PRO A 108 8.44 -7.96 15.06
N TYR A 109 8.12 -7.22 16.13
CA TYR A 109 6.75 -6.82 16.38
C TYR A 109 6.36 -5.71 15.39
N LEU A 110 5.37 -5.97 14.54
CA LEU A 110 4.82 -4.94 13.64
C LEU A 110 3.98 -3.92 14.41
N TYR A 111 3.30 -4.37 15.45
CA TYR A 111 2.42 -3.54 16.29
C TYR A 111 2.49 -4.03 17.73
N GLY A 112 2.99 -3.20 18.66
CA GLY A 112 2.98 -3.42 20.10
C GLY A 112 3.74 -4.68 20.55
N GLY A 113 4.96 -4.53 21.07
CA GLY A 113 5.74 -5.60 21.68
C GLY A 113 5.22 -5.97 23.09
N PRO A 114 5.79 -7.01 23.75
CA PRO A 114 5.38 -7.46 25.10
C PRO A 114 5.58 -6.41 26.19
N ASP A 115 6.28 -5.32 25.89
CA ASP A 115 6.52 -4.22 26.84
C ASP A 115 5.40 -3.18 26.87
N VAL A 116 4.39 -3.29 25.98
CA VAL A 116 3.18 -2.47 26.06
C VAL A 116 2.24 -3.10 27.07
N LYS A 117 2.31 -2.65 28.34
CA LYS A 117 1.33 -2.99 29.37
C LYS A 117 -0.05 -2.55 28.92
N PRO A 118 -1.10 -3.42 29.04
CA PRO A 118 -2.46 -2.98 28.80
C PRO A 118 -2.79 -1.85 29.79
N VAL A 119 -3.27 -0.73 29.26
CA VAL A 119 -3.82 0.36 30.08
C VAL A 119 -5.11 -0.18 30.69
N SER A 120 -5.00 -0.69 31.92
CA SER A 120 -6.17 -0.94 32.77
C SER A 120 -6.62 0.42 33.31
N GLY A 121 -7.83 0.82 32.94
CA GLY A 121 -8.49 1.98 33.56
C GLY A 121 -8.55 1.83 35.08
N ASP A 122 -8.31 2.95 35.74
CA ASP A 122 -8.28 3.24 37.17
C ASP A 122 -6.89 3.21 37.82
N LYS A 123 -6.15 4.29 37.62
CA LYS A 123 -5.35 4.95 38.66
C LYS A 123 -5.03 6.38 38.26
N ALA A 124 -5.17 7.26 39.23
CA ALA A 124 -4.91 8.68 39.16
C ALA A 124 -3.52 9.01 38.57
N ALA A 125 -3.47 10.11 37.85
CA ALA A 125 -2.31 10.64 37.14
C ALA A 125 -1.03 10.67 37.99
N GLU A 126 -0.05 9.84 37.62
CA GLU A 126 1.36 10.11 37.89
C GLU A 126 1.92 10.98 36.73
N PRO A 127 2.90 11.85 37.01
CA PRO A 127 3.35 12.81 35.99
C PRO A 127 3.91 12.09 34.76
N ILE A 128 3.40 12.46 33.62
CA ILE A 128 3.77 11.99 32.27
C ILE A 128 5.25 12.34 32.05
N ALA A 129 6.12 11.32 32.22
CA ALA A 129 7.50 11.41 31.77
C ALA A 129 7.52 11.22 30.24
N GLU A 130 7.98 12.25 29.55
CA GLU A 130 8.30 12.31 28.12
C GLU A 130 7.21 11.77 27.18
N LEU A 131 6.25 12.63 26.86
CA LEU A 131 5.61 12.62 25.55
C LEU A 131 6.75 12.74 24.52
N LYS A 132 7.11 11.63 23.84
CA LYS A 132 7.75 11.72 22.54
C LYS A 132 6.84 12.64 21.73
N GLU A 133 7.30 13.84 21.43
CA GLU A 133 6.56 14.73 20.54
C GLU A 133 6.32 13.94 19.27
N LEU A 134 5.08 13.56 19.01
CA LEU A 134 4.67 13.05 17.71
C LEU A 134 5.03 14.15 16.73
N LYS A 135 6.04 13.93 15.93
CA LYS A 135 6.38 14.85 14.86
C LYS A 135 5.21 14.80 13.89
N GLN A 136 4.38 15.83 13.95
CA GLN A 136 3.29 16.00 13.00
C GLN A 136 3.65 17.15 12.07
N GLU A 137 3.33 16.96 10.81
CA GLU A 137 3.45 18.01 9.80
C GLU A 137 2.09 18.27 9.18
N ILE A 138 1.70 19.55 9.20
CA ILE A 138 0.48 20.03 8.57
C ILE A 138 0.80 20.41 7.12
N ILE A 139 0.07 19.85 6.19
CA ILE A 139 0.13 20.13 4.76
C ILE A 139 -1.12 20.93 4.40
N ALA A 140 -0.91 22.12 3.91
CA ALA A 140 -1.99 23.01 3.52
C ALA A 140 -2.57 22.65 2.14
N SER A 141 -3.75 23.16 1.83
CA SER A 141 -4.33 22.99 0.50
C SER A 141 -3.54 23.75 -0.57
N PRO A 142 -3.10 23.06 -1.64
CA PRO A 142 -2.44 23.71 -2.76
C PRO A 142 -3.40 24.38 -3.74
N MET A 143 -4.72 24.18 -3.61
CA MET A 143 -5.74 24.62 -4.56
C MET A 143 -7.00 25.05 -3.83
N ILE A 144 -7.85 25.79 -4.55
CA ILE A 144 -9.23 26.10 -4.14
C ILE A 144 -10.16 25.11 -4.82
N GLY A 145 -11.11 24.50 -4.10
CA GLY A 145 -12.10 23.63 -4.72
C GLY A 145 -12.89 22.77 -3.74
N GLN A 146 -13.57 21.78 -4.31
CA GLN A 146 -14.31 20.79 -3.56
C GLN A 146 -13.39 19.62 -3.19
N VAL A 147 -13.43 19.22 -1.92
CA VAL A 147 -12.66 18.08 -1.44
C VAL A 147 -13.34 16.78 -1.88
N VAL A 148 -12.55 15.86 -2.42
CA VAL A 148 -12.97 14.55 -2.88
C VAL A 148 -12.10 13.49 -2.21
N LYS A 149 -12.73 12.47 -1.64
CA LYS A 149 -12.00 11.34 -1.09
C LYS A 149 -11.26 10.60 -2.20
N LEU A 150 -10.06 10.12 -1.91
CA LEU A 150 -9.22 9.45 -2.90
C LEU A 150 -9.92 8.24 -3.54
N GLU A 151 -10.71 7.50 -2.75
CA GLU A 151 -11.51 6.35 -3.21
C GLU A 151 -12.56 6.69 -4.28
N ASN A 152 -12.91 7.97 -4.43
CA ASN A 152 -13.90 8.46 -5.40
C ASN A 152 -13.25 9.10 -6.65
N VAL A 153 -11.93 9.07 -6.75
CA VAL A 153 -11.21 9.52 -7.95
C VAL A 153 -11.43 8.52 -9.08
N PRO A 154 -11.73 8.96 -10.33
CA PRO A 154 -11.98 8.06 -11.45
C PRO A 154 -10.69 7.51 -12.07
N ASP A 155 -9.78 7.02 -11.23
CA ASP A 155 -8.52 6.38 -11.58
C ASP A 155 -8.18 5.34 -10.51
N GLU A 156 -8.00 4.08 -10.93
CA GLU A 156 -7.80 2.94 -10.03
C GLU A 156 -6.49 3.02 -9.25
N VAL A 157 -5.44 3.60 -9.84
CA VAL A 157 -4.11 3.72 -9.19
C VAL A 157 -4.19 4.68 -8.00
N PHE A 158 -4.89 5.82 -8.17
CA PHE A 158 -5.10 6.76 -7.08
C PHE A 158 -6.16 6.27 -6.09
N ALA A 159 -7.30 5.76 -6.59
CA ALA A 159 -8.41 5.32 -5.74
C ALA A 159 -8.04 4.16 -4.81
N SER A 160 -7.15 3.26 -5.25
CA SER A 160 -6.67 2.15 -4.42
C SER A 160 -5.67 2.57 -3.32
N GLY A 161 -5.13 3.79 -3.38
CA GLY A 161 -4.05 4.23 -2.49
C GLY A 161 -2.68 3.61 -2.81
N ALA A 162 -2.51 3.01 -3.98
CA ALA A 162 -1.24 2.39 -4.39
C ALA A 162 -0.09 3.39 -4.49
N MET A 163 -0.39 4.66 -4.78
CA MET A 163 0.58 5.76 -4.84
C MET A 163 0.87 6.38 -3.47
N GLY A 164 0.16 5.97 -2.42
CA GLY A 164 0.24 6.53 -1.07
C GLY A 164 -1.11 7.04 -0.57
N LYS A 165 -1.13 7.53 0.67
CA LYS A 165 -2.32 8.13 1.28
C LYS A 165 -2.44 9.60 0.88
N GLY A 166 -3.66 10.10 0.79
CA GLY A 166 -3.92 11.49 0.43
C GLY A 166 -5.39 11.79 0.25
N ILE A 167 -5.65 12.85 -0.51
CA ILE A 167 -6.99 13.34 -0.80
C ILE A 167 -6.96 13.97 -2.21
N ALA A 168 -8.13 14.19 -2.80
CA ALA A 168 -8.21 14.89 -4.08
C ALA A 168 -9.04 16.18 -3.93
N ILE A 169 -8.82 17.10 -4.86
CA ILE A 169 -9.59 18.35 -4.96
C ILE A 169 -10.17 18.43 -6.38
N ASP A 170 -11.45 18.76 -6.48
CA ASP A 170 -12.05 19.21 -7.74
C ASP A 170 -11.86 20.72 -7.82
N PRO A 171 -10.90 21.24 -8.62
CA PRO A 171 -10.44 22.61 -8.54
C PRO A 171 -11.47 23.60 -9.09
N ALA A 172 -11.63 24.72 -8.39
CA ALA A 172 -12.47 25.84 -8.79
C ALA A 172 -11.70 26.86 -9.66
N ASP A 173 -10.37 26.90 -9.54
CA ASP A 173 -9.49 27.76 -10.36
C ASP A 173 -8.28 26.97 -10.86
N GLY A 174 -7.47 27.59 -11.71
CA GLY A 174 -6.32 26.99 -12.39
C GLY A 174 -4.99 27.28 -11.71
N THR A 175 -4.93 27.43 -10.39
CA THR A 175 -3.70 27.75 -9.67
C THR A 175 -3.29 26.66 -8.68
N VAL A 176 -2.04 26.25 -8.73
CA VAL A 176 -1.42 25.35 -7.75
C VAL A 176 -0.33 26.08 -6.99
N VAL A 177 -0.38 26.03 -5.65
CA VAL A 177 0.67 26.59 -4.79
C VAL A 177 1.35 25.49 -3.97
N ALA A 178 2.53 25.81 -3.42
CA ALA A 178 3.23 24.92 -2.51
C ALA A 178 2.43 24.73 -1.20
N PRO A 179 2.09 23.48 -0.84
CA PRO A 179 1.32 23.20 0.38
C PRO A 179 2.15 23.32 1.68
N ALA A 180 3.47 23.37 1.56
CA ALA A 180 4.43 23.55 2.63
C ALA A 180 5.73 24.14 2.08
N ALA A 181 6.64 24.58 2.96
CA ALA A 181 8.01 24.90 2.56
C ALA A 181 8.78 23.62 2.24
N GLY A 182 9.64 23.65 1.19
CA GLY A 182 10.37 22.48 0.77
C GLY A 182 11.13 22.67 -0.53
N GLU A 183 11.46 21.55 -1.17
CA GLU A 183 12.20 21.47 -2.43
C GLU A 183 11.39 20.72 -3.48
N ILE A 184 11.40 21.22 -4.71
CA ILE A 184 10.76 20.55 -5.85
C ILE A 184 11.66 19.38 -6.29
N THR A 185 11.13 18.16 -6.17
CA THR A 185 11.85 16.91 -6.48
C THR A 185 11.50 16.34 -7.86
N LEU A 186 10.33 16.70 -8.39
CA LEU A 186 9.83 16.22 -9.65
C LEU A 186 8.99 17.28 -10.35
N VAL A 187 9.21 17.45 -11.64
CA VAL A 187 8.33 18.20 -12.55
C VAL A 187 8.16 17.35 -13.80
N PHE A 188 6.95 16.93 -14.09
CA PHE A 188 6.69 16.17 -15.32
C PHE A 188 6.86 17.06 -16.54
N PRO A 189 7.42 16.55 -17.65
CA PRO A 189 7.68 17.35 -18.85
C PRO A 189 6.45 18.05 -19.42
N THR A 190 5.28 17.48 -19.25
CA THR A 190 3.97 18.04 -19.66
C THR A 190 3.35 18.96 -18.59
N GLY A 191 4.04 19.19 -17.48
CA GLY A 191 3.61 20.13 -16.44
C GLY A 191 2.39 19.72 -15.60
N HIS A 192 1.74 18.60 -15.92
CA HIS A 192 0.50 18.16 -15.24
C HIS A 192 0.72 17.65 -13.82
N ALA A 193 1.95 17.31 -13.44
CA ALA A 193 2.24 16.82 -12.09
C ALA A 193 3.56 17.38 -11.56
N ILE A 194 3.55 17.70 -10.27
CA ILE A 194 4.70 18.22 -9.51
C ILE A 194 4.86 17.40 -8.25
N GLY A 195 6.09 16.93 -7.99
CA GLY A 195 6.51 16.34 -6.73
C GLY A 195 7.38 17.30 -5.94
N MET A 196 7.19 17.35 -4.64
CA MET A 196 8.04 18.10 -3.73
C MET A 196 8.32 17.31 -2.45
N ARG A 197 9.44 17.62 -1.83
CA ARG A 197 9.75 17.15 -0.48
C ARG A 197 9.70 18.34 0.47
N THR A 198 8.92 18.23 1.52
CA THR A 198 8.82 19.28 2.55
C THR A 198 10.09 19.31 3.41
N GLU A 199 10.30 20.38 4.17
CA GLU A 199 11.43 20.49 5.11
C GLU A 199 11.40 19.41 6.20
N ASN A 200 10.22 18.87 6.54
CA ASN A 200 10.04 17.80 7.52
C ASN A 200 10.09 16.40 6.91
N GLY A 201 10.22 16.28 5.58
CA GLY A 201 10.48 15.03 4.88
C GLY A 201 9.27 14.38 4.21
N ALA A 202 8.09 14.99 4.24
CA ALA A 202 6.94 14.48 3.49
C ALA A 202 7.16 14.65 1.99
N GLU A 203 6.94 13.59 1.22
CA GLU A 203 7.01 13.61 -0.24
C GLU A 203 5.60 13.76 -0.80
N ILE A 204 5.31 14.93 -1.35
CA ILE A 204 3.99 15.31 -1.83
C ILE A 204 3.99 15.26 -3.36
N LEU A 205 3.06 14.50 -3.94
CA LEU A 205 2.73 14.53 -5.36
C LEU A 205 1.42 15.28 -5.54
N ILE A 206 1.43 16.31 -6.38
CA ILE A 206 0.24 17.05 -6.82
C ILE A 206 0.04 16.71 -8.29
N HIS A 207 -1.06 16.04 -8.63
CA HIS A 207 -1.37 15.63 -9.99
C HIS A 207 -2.64 16.34 -10.44
N VAL A 208 -2.54 17.15 -11.49
CA VAL A 208 -3.64 17.99 -11.98
C VAL A 208 -4.47 17.25 -13.02
N GLY A 209 -5.72 16.95 -12.69
CA GLY A 209 -6.65 16.20 -13.54
C GLY A 209 -6.25 14.74 -13.74
N MET A 210 -7.07 13.99 -14.46
CA MET A 210 -6.80 12.62 -14.85
C MET A 210 -6.49 12.55 -16.35
N ASP A 211 -5.51 11.69 -16.73
CA ASP A 211 -5.05 11.48 -18.11
C ASP A 211 -4.56 12.77 -18.82
N THR A 212 -4.30 13.82 -18.07
CA THR A 212 -3.89 15.14 -18.59
C THR A 212 -2.50 15.14 -19.22
N VAL A 213 -1.72 14.06 -19.03
CA VAL A 213 -0.48 13.80 -19.80
C VAL A 213 -0.75 13.81 -21.31
N SER A 214 -1.92 13.38 -21.76
CA SER A 214 -2.35 13.34 -23.17
C SER A 214 -2.50 14.71 -23.80
N LEU A 215 -2.56 15.78 -23.00
CA LEU A 215 -2.58 17.18 -23.49
C LEU A 215 -1.19 17.68 -23.92
N GLU A 216 -0.14 16.88 -23.71
CA GLU A 216 1.25 17.19 -24.11
C GLU A 216 1.73 18.57 -23.61
N GLY A 217 1.22 19.01 -22.45
CA GLY A 217 1.54 20.29 -21.82
C GLY A 217 0.63 21.45 -22.25
N ASN A 218 -0.31 21.23 -23.18
CA ASN A 218 -1.25 22.27 -23.57
C ASN A 218 -2.18 22.62 -22.39
N GLY A 219 -2.23 23.90 -22.04
CA GLY A 219 -3.00 24.40 -20.90
C GLY A 219 -2.26 24.33 -19.56
N PHE A 220 -0.97 23.98 -19.54
CA PHE A 220 -0.14 23.96 -18.33
C PHE A 220 1.03 24.94 -18.45
N ASN A 221 1.25 25.71 -17.37
CA ASN A 221 2.36 26.66 -17.27
C ASN A 221 3.09 26.42 -15.93
N THR A 222 4.18 25.67 -15.96
CA THR A 222 4.99 25.38 -14.78
C THR A 222 5.89 26.55 -14.43
N LEU A 223 5.85 27.01 -13.18
CA LEU A 223 6.56 28.19 -12.68
C LEU A 223 7.83 27.84 -11.90
N VAL A 224 8.10 26.55 -11.70
CA VAL A 224 9.23 26.02 -10.93
C VAL A 224 9.93 24.89 -11.69
N LYS A 225 11.13 24.55 -11.26
CA LYS A 225 11.93 23.43 -11.78
C LYS A 225 12.46 22.57 -10.64
N VAL A 226 12.90 21.37 -10.97
CA VAL A 226 13.53 20.45 -10.00
C VAL A 226 14.74 21.12 -9.35
N GLY A 227 14.84 21.02 -8.03
CA GLY A 227 15.85 21.64 -7.19
C GLY A 227 15.48 23.03 -6.66
N ASP A 228 14.38 23.63 -7.10
CA ASP A 228 13.93 24.91 -6.58
C ASP A 228 13.42 24.74 -5.13
N LYS A 229 13.84 25.64 -4.23
CA LYS A 229 13.29 25.76 -2.88
C LYS A 229 12.09 26.70 -2.90
N VAL A 230 10.99 26.24 -2.35
CA VAL A 230 9.72 26.97 -2.34
C VAL A 230 9.22 27.21 -0.91
N GLN A 231 8.50 28.30 -0.75
CA GLN A 231 7.80 28.61 0.51
C GLN A 231 6.32 28.19 0.40
N ALA A 232 5.69 27.87 1.53
CA ALA A 232 4.24 27.62 1.56
C ALA A 232 3.47 28.77 0.90
N GLY A 233 2.50 28.46 0.05
CA GLY A 233 1.72 29.43 -0.72
C GLY A 233 2.40 29.98 -1.98
N GLN A 234 3.66 29.65 -2.26
CA GLN A 234 4.33 30.04 -3.51
C GLN A 234 3.68 29.32 -4.71
N LYS A 235 3.37 30.05 -5.77
CA LYS A 235 2.85 29.44 -7.01
C LYS A 235 3.83 28.46 -7.63
N LEU A 236 3.34 27.27 -7.96
CA LEU A 236 4.09 26.19 -8.59
C LEU A 236 3.71 26.01 -10.06
N LEU A 237 2.41 26.08 -10.35
CA LEU A 237 1.83 25.75 -11.62
C LEU A 237 0.54 26.56 -11.83
N GLU A 238 0.30 26.98 -13.06
CA GLU A 238 -0.97 27.50 -13.54
C GLU A 238 -1.50 26.59 -14.64
N PHE A 239 -2.80 26.32 -14.66
CA PHE A 239 -3.41 25.45 -15.66
C PHE A 239 -4.79 25.96 -16.09
N ASP A 240 -5.18 25.63 -17.30
CA ASP A 240 -6.44 26.04 -17.89
C ASP A 240 -7.50 24.93 -17.75
N LEU A 241 -8.42 25.12 -16.81
CA LEU A 241 -9.55 24.22 -16.57
C LEU A 241 -10.39 23.97 -17.82
N ASP A 242 -10.59 24.99 -18.66
CA ASP A 242 -11.40 24.88 -19.87
C ASP A 242 -10.72 24.01 -20.92
N THR A 243 -9.40 24.04 -21.01
CA THR A 243 -8.63 23.16 -21.89
C THR A 243 -8.79 21.71 -21.49
N ILE A 244 -8.71 21.39 -20.18
CA ILE A 244 -8.89 20.03 -19.67
C ILE A 244 -10.33 19.56 -19.94
N ARG A 245 -11.34 20.39 -19.60
CA ARG A 245 -12.75 20.07 -19.81
C ARG A 245 -13.12 19.88 -21.28
N LYS A 246 -12.57 20.70 -22.20
CA LYS A 246 -12.76 20.57 -23.66
C LYS A 246 -12.20 19.26 -24.20
N ALA A 247 -11.17 18.71 -23.56
CA ALA A 247 -10.62 17.41 -23.89
C ALA A 247 -11.44 16.24 -23.30
N ASN A 248 -12.54 16.51 -22.58
CA ASN A 248 -13.35 15.55 -21.83
C ASN A 248 -12.56 14.77 -20.75
N LEU A 249 -11.55 15.40 -20.16
CA LEU A 249 -10.76 14.81 -19.09
C LEU A 249 -11.27 15.29 -17.72
N PRO A 250 -11.26 14.42 -16.68
CA PRO A 250 -11.60 14.82 -15.32
C PRO A 250 -10.59 15.83 -14.78
N VAL A 251 -11.08 16.89 -14.15
CA VAL A 251 -10.21 17.93 -13.53
C VAL A 251 -9.82 17.59 -12.09
N ILE A 252 -10.42 16.55 -11.50
CA ILE A 252 -10.12 16.10 -10.14
C ILE A 252 -8.62 15.85 -10.00
N SER A 253 -8.03 16.44 -8.98
CA SER A 253 -6.58 16.55 -8.81
C SER A 253 -6.16 15.92 -7.47
N PRO A 254 -5.52 14.73 -7.48
CA PRO A 254 -4.98 14.09 -6.28
C PRO A 254 -3.79 14.84 -5.69
N ILE A 255 -3.75 14.90 -4.37
CA ILE A 255 -2.63 15.35 -3.54
C ILE A 255 -2.23 14.17 -2.63
N ILE A 256 -1.09 13.57 -2.89
CA ILE A 256 -0.65 12.28 -2.34
C ILE A 256 0.63 12.45 -1.54
N VAL A 257 0.68 11.85 -0.35
CA VAL A 257 1.92 11.63 0.41
C VAL A 257 2.51 10.31 -0.08
N THR A 258 3.46 10.36 -1.00
CA THR A 258 4.01 9.17 -1.68
C THR A 258 4.84 8.29 -0.75
N ASN A 259 5.49 8.88 0.25
CA ASN A 259 6.17 8.16 1.31
C ASN A 259 5.29 7.94 2.57
N SER A 260 3.98 7.80 2.40
CA SER A 260 3.02 7.61 3.51
C SER A 260 3.30 6.38 4.37
N SER A 261 4.06 5.40 3.87
CA SER A 261 4.53 4.25 4.64
C SER A 261 5.57 4.59 5.72
N ASP A 262 6.19 5.75 5.64
CA ASP A 262 7.20 6.23 6.60
C ASP A 262 6.54 6.88 7.83
N TYR A 263 5.23 7.07 7.79
CA TYR A 263 4.42 7.71 8.82
C TYR A 263 3.49 6.70 9.50
N GLU A 264 3.18 6.97 10.78
CA GLU A 264 2.19 6.16 11.50
C GLU A 264 0.81 6.30 10.87
N ASP A 265 0.44 7.53 10.48
CA ASP A 265 -0.80 7.78 9.74
C ASP A 265 -0.72 9.09 8.94
N VAL A 266 -1.66 9.23 7.99
CA VAL A 266 -1.94 10.45 7.23
C VAL A 266 -3.42 10.76 7.40
N LEU A 267 -3.70 11.80 8.18
CA LEU A 267 -5.06 12.25 8.46
C LEU A 267 -5.46 13.33 7.45
N THR A 268 -6.63 13.20 6.86
CA THR A 268 -7.15 14.16 5.88
C THR A 268 -8.27 15.02 6.47
N THR A 269 -8.45 16.22 5.89
CA THR A 269 -9.56 17.10 6.26
C THR A 269 -10.92 16.43 6.08
N GLN A 270 -11.89 16.85 6.88
CA GLN A 270 -13.30 16.47 6.77
C GLN A 270 -14.15 17.56 6.11
N GLU A 271 -13.54 18.68 5.76
CA GLU A 271 -14.23 19.75 5.05
C GLU A 271 -14.61 19.31 3.64
N THR A 272 -15.68 19.86 3.12
CA THR A 272 -16.18 19.58 1.76
C THR A 272 -15.73 20.62 0.74
N GLN A 273 -15.37 21.81 1.20
CA GLN A 273 -14.86 22.92 0.42
C GLN A 273 -13.58 23.42 1.08
N ILE A 274 -12.61 23.81 0.26
CA ILE A 274 -11.30 24.20 0.75
C ILE A 274 -10.75 25.38 -0.06
N THR A 275 -10.00 26.25 0.57
CA THR A 275 -9.26 27.32 -0.10
C THR A 275 -7.75 27.09 0.04
N THR A 276 -6.98 27.75 -0.81
CA THR A 276 -5.51 27.70 -0.75
C THR A 276 -5.02 28.11 0.64
N GLY A 277 -4.19 27.26 1.24
CA GLY A 277 -3.62 27.51 2.57
C GLY A 277 -4.42 26.93 3.73
N ASP A 278 -5.67 26.49 3.51
CA ASP A 278 -6.44 25.80 4.54
C ASP A 278 -5.83 24.44 4.89
N TYR A 279 -6.18 23.89 6.05
CA TYR A 279 -5.77 22.56 6.46
C TYR A 279 -6.27 21.48 5.49
N LEU A 280 -5.35 20.73 4.88
CA LEU A 280 -5.68 19.66 3.97
C LEU A 280 -5.42 18.28 4.59
N LEU A 281 -4.21 18.03 5.06
CA LEU A 281 -3.84 16.77 5.69
C LEU A 281 -2.70 16.94 6.71
N THR A 282 -2.53 15.94 7.57
CA THR A 282 -1.43 15.87 8.55
C THR A 282 -0.73 14.53 8.43
N THR A 283 0.60 14.52 8.37
CA THR A 283 1.42 13.32 8.54
C THR A 283 1.78 13.17 10.02
N LEU A 284 1.64 11.96 10.56
CA LEU A 284 1.99 11.59 11.94
C LEU A 284 3.17 10.62 11.91
N ALA A 285 4.31 11.00 12.55
CA ALA A 285 5.54 10.20 12.57
C ALA A 285 5.94 9.81 14.00
#